data_9210b59a4655a19aedc4dde20d2a6d2a
#
_entry.id   9210b59a4655a19aedc4dde20d2a6d2a
#
_cell.length_a   1.000
_cell.length_b   1.000
_cell.length_c   1.000
_cell.angle_alpha   90.00
_cell.angle_beta   90.00
_cell.angle_gamma   90.00
#
_symmetry.space_group_name_H-M   'P 1'
#
loop_
_entity.id
_entity.type
_entity.pdbx_description
1 polymer ?
#
loop_
_entity_poly.entity_id
_entity_poly.type
_entity_poly.pdbx_seq_one_letter_code
_entity_poly.pdbx_strand_id
1 'polypeptide(L)'
;LYLDPPYNHRQYGANYHMLNTIAKYDSFEPAGKTGLRKYERSRWCIKNQVSLAFDDLIKNADFKYVFLSYNNEGLMSIEQVREIMSKYGRYELIQTDYQRFKADKTASRNHKATATVEYLHVLEKSSA
;
A
#
# COMPACT_ATOMS: atom_id res chain seq x y z
N LEU A 1 -6.24 -10.07 11.13
CA LEU A 1 -5.24 -9.10 10.66
C LEU A 1 -5.89 -8.16 9.65
N TYR A 2 -5.72 -6.84 9.82
CA TYR A 2 -6.11 -5.83 8.83
C TYR A 2 -4.85 -5.18 8.24
N LEU A 3 -4.81 -5.08 6.92
CA LEU A 3 -3.70 -4.55 6.13
C LEU A 3 -4.17 -3.34 5.32
N ASP A 4 -3.48 -2.22 5.48
CA ASP A 4 -3.64 -1.00 4.69
C ASP A 4 -2.26 -0.53 4.22
N PRO A 5 -1.63 -1.27 3.29
CA PRO A 5 -0.27 -0.97 2.83
C PRO A 5 -0.26 0.20 1.84
N PRO A 6 0.91 0.80 1.59
CA PRO A 6 1.06 1.71 0.47
C PRO A 6 0.76 0.97 -0.84
N TYR A 7 -0.11 1.54 -1.67
CA TYR A 7 -0.51 0.95 -2.95
C TYR A 7 0.18 1.57 -4.17
N ASN A 8 1.01 2.60 -3.99
CA ASN A 8 1.75 3.25 -5.07
C ASN A 8 3.26 3.22 -4.82
N HIS A 9 4.03 3.72 -5.79
CA HIS A 9 5.50 3.74 -5.75
C HIS A 9 6.10 4.78 -4.79
N ARG A 10 5.29 5.59 -4.11
CA ARG A 10 5.77 6.64 -3.21
C ARG A 10 6.24 6.02 -1.90
N GLN A 11 7.53 6.16 -1.63
CA GLN A 11 8.15 5.67 -0.40
C GLN A 11 7.79 6.57 0.77
N TYR A 12 7.25 6.01 1.84
CA TYR A 12 6.90 6.78 3.05
C TYR A 12 8.11 7.38 3.73
N GLY A 13 9.27 6.69 3.67
CA GLY A 13 10.53 7.24 4.17
C GLY A 13 10.92 8.55 3.49
N ALA A 14 10.60 8.72 2.20
CA ALA A 14 10.79 9.98 1.50
C ALA A 14 9.69 11.01 1.80
N ASN A 15 8.41 10.59 1.78
CA ASN A 15 7.28 11.50 2.01
C ASN A 15 7.29 12.12 3.41
N TYR A 16 7.69 11.35 4.43
CA TYR A 16 7.67 11.74 5.83
C TYR A 16 9.06 12.04 6.40
N HIS A 17 10.07 12.27 5.54
CA HIS A 17 11.45 12.49 5.99
C HIS A 17 11.60 13.67 6.95
N MET A 18 10.82 14.74 6.79
CA MET A 18 10.84 15.90 7.69
C MET A 18 10.38 15.52 9.10
N LEU A 19 9.27 14.79 9.20
CA LEU A 19 8.75 14.31 10.50
C LEU A 19 9.72 13.33 11.17
N ASN A 20 10.33 12.43 10.38
CA ASN A 20 11.38 11.55 10.87
C ASN A 20 12.60 12.32 11.37
N THR A 21 13.00 13.38 10.69
CA THR A 21 14.11 14.24 11.09
C THR A 21 13.84 14.92 12.43
N ILE A 22 12.63 15.45 12.62
CA ILE A 22 12.20 16.06 13.88
C ILE A 22 12.20 15.01 15.01
N ALA A 23 11.63 13.82 14.74
CA ALA A 23 11.52 12.75 15.75
C ALA A 23 12.88 12.19 16.16
N LYS A 24 13.80 12.01 15.21
CA LYS A 24 15.15 11.49 15.48
C LYS A 24 16.07 12.49 16.15
N TYR A 25 15.88 13.78 15.86
CA TYR A 25 16.71 14.87 16.41
C TYR A 25 18.22 14.59 16.29
N ASP A 26 18.63 14.04 15.15
CA ASP A 26 20.02 13.63 14.84
C ASP A 26 20.62 14.50 13.73
N SER A 27 21.94 14.39 13.54
CA SER A 27 22.65 15.00 12.42
C SER A 27 22.65 14.01 11.25
N PHE A 28 22.43 14.49 10.04
CA PHE A 28 22.53 13.70 8.80
C PHE A 28 22.97 14.62 7.65
N GLU A 29 23.49 14.03 6.59
CA GLU A 29 23.86 14.73 5.36
C GLU A 29 22.66 14.78 4.41
N PRO A 30 22.09 15.97 4.12
CA PRO A 30 20.95 16.11 3.22
C PRO A 30 21.33 15.79 1.78
N ALA A 31 20.47 15.08 1.05
CA ALA A 31 20.67 14.74 -0.34
C ALA A 31 19.57 15.28 -1.25
N GLY A 32 19.95 15.67 -2.48
CA GLY A 32 19.02 16.16 -3.50
C GLY A 32 18.42 17.54 -3.19
N LYS A 33 17.49 17.99 -4.04
CA LYS A 33 16.86 19.32 -3.93
C LYS A 33 16.01 19.50 -2.67
N THR A 34 15.46 18.41 -2.15
CA THR A 34 14.55 18.43 -0.98
C THR A 34 15.25 18.08 0.32
N GLY A 35 16.59 17.92 0.30
CA GLY A 35 17.36 17.62 1.51
C GLY A 35 16.98 16.29 2.16
N LEU A 36 16.70 15.26 1.36
CA LEU A 36 16.30 13.94 1.86
C LEU A 36 17.39 13.32 2.73
N ARG A 37 16.98 12.80 3.87
CA ARG A 37 17.81 11.89 4.65
C ARG A 37 17.82 10.49 4.03
N LYS A 38 18.84 9.69 4.31
CA LYS A 38 18.86 8.27 3.95
C LYS A 38 17.70 7.54 4.62
N TYR A 39 16.94 6.73 3.87
CA TYR A 39 15.79 5.96 4.35
C TYR A 39 15.76 4.56 3.72
N GLU A 40 15.09 3.65 4.39
CA GLU A 40 14.84 2.30 3.86
C GLU A 40 13.67 2.32 2.89
N ARG A 41 13.81 1.53 1.81
CA ARG A 41 12.77 1.40 0.79
C ARG A 41 11.86 0.21 1.09
N SER A 42 10.57 0.46 1.12
CA SER A 42 9.58 -0.60 1.26
C SER A 42 9.44 -1.38 -0.05
N ARG A 43 9.48 -2.71 0.02
CA ARG A 43 9.17 -3.63 -1.09
C ARG A 43 7.73 -3.45 -1.61
N TRP A 44 6.81 -2.97 -0.76
CA TRP A 44 5.42 -2.69 -1.12
C TRP A 44 5.25 -1.54 -2.10
N CYS A 45 6.22 -0.64 -2.20
CA CYS A 45 6.24 0.47 -3.15
C CYS A 45 7.02 0.15 -4.44
N ILE A 46 7.41 -1.10 -4.67
CA ILE A 46 8.23 -1.54 -5.80
C ILE A 46 7.46 -2.58 -6.62
N LYS A 47 7.11 -2.23 -7.86
CA LYS A 47 6.21 -3.00 -8.73
C LYS A 47 6.57 -4.49 -8.87
N ASN A 48 7.85 -4.81 -9.04
CA ASN A 48 8.33 -6.19 -9.20
C ASN A 48 8.62 -6.92 -7.88
N GLN A 49 8.37 -6.29 -6.74
CA GLN A 49 8.60 -6.88 -5.42
C GLN A 49 7.34 -6.98 -4.56
N VAL A 50 6.33 -6.16 -4.84
CA VAL A 50 5.14 -6.06 -3.99
C VAL A 50 4.39 -7.39 -3.88
N SER A 51 4.21 -8.11 -4.98
CA SER A 51 3.51 -9.41 -4.98
C SER A 51 4.25 -10.47 -4.16
N LEU A 52 5.57 -10.49 -4.23
CA LEU A 52 6.41 -11.39 -3.42
C LEU A 52 6.35 -11.03 -1.94
N ALA A 53 6.40 -9.73 -1.61
CA ALA A 53 6.28 -9.26 -0.24
C ALA A 53 4.90 -9.58 0.36
N PHE A 54 3.83 -9.49 -0.45
CA PHE A 54 2.48 -9.82 -0.04
C PHE A 54 2.29 -11.32 0.17
N ASP A 55 2.74 -12.14 -0.78
CA ASP A 55 2.68 -13.61 -0.67
C ASP A 55 3.41 -14.11 0.60
N ASP A 56 4.59 -13.57 0.84
CA ASP A 56 5.40 -13.88 2.01
C ASP A 56 4.70 -13.49 3.33
N LEU A 57 4.07 -12.31 3.37
CA LEU A 57 3.29 -11.86 4.51
C LEU A 57 2.09 -12.77 4.78
N ILE A 58 1.28 -13.08 3.75
CA ILE A 58 0.09 -13.92 3.90
C ILE A 58 0.46 -15.35 4.32
N LYS A 59 1.52 -15.90 3.73
CA LYS A 59 2.05 -17.21 4.11
C LYS A 59 2.35 -17.29 5.61
N ASN A 60 3.05 -16.30 6.14
CA ASN A 60 3.53 -16.30 7.53
C ASN A 60 2.54 -15.69 8.54
N ALA A 61 1.43 -15.08 8.08
CA ALA A 61 0.43 -14.50 8.97
C ALA A 61 -0.34 -15.59 9.72
N ASP A 62 -0.21 -15.63 11.04
CA ASP A 62 -0.95 -16.55 11.91
C ASP A 62 -2.25 -15.93 12.41
N PHE A 63 -3.20 -15.78 11.47
CA PHE A 63 -4.53 -15.21 11.71
C PHE A 63 -5.58 -15.98 10.90
N LYS A 64 -6.72 -16.29 11.52
CA LYS A 64 -7.85 -16.92 10.82
C LYS A 64 -8.39 -16.05 9.69
N TYR A 65 -8.50 -14.75 9.93
CA TYR A 65 -8.99 -13.79 8.94
C TYR A 65 -7.93 -12.73 8.63
N VAL A 66 -7.76 -12.47 7.34
CA VAL A 66 -6.92 -11.38 6.82
C VAL A 66 -7.77 -10.49 5.92
N PHE A 67 -7.76 -9.20 6.20
CA PHE A 67 -8.43 -8.17 5.41
C PHE A 67 -7.36 -7.27 4.80
N LEU A 68 -7.44 -7.03 3.49
CA LEU A 68 -6.58 -6.11 2.78
C LEU A 68 -7.43 -5.02 2.15
N SER A 69 -7.21 -3.77 2.56
CA SER A 69 -7.69 -2.59 1.85
C SER A 69 -6.72 -2.24 0.73
N TYR A 70 -7.23 -2.20 -0.50
CA TYR A 70 -6.43 -1.90 -1.68
C TYR A 70 -7.33 -1.28 -2.75
N ASN A 71 -6.79 -0.47 -3.66
CA ASN A 71 -7.60 0.18 -4.68
C ASN A 71 -7.19 -0.23 -6.11
N ASN A 72 -7.98 0.22 -7.09
CA ASN A 72 -7.76 -0.07 -8.50
C ASN A 72 -6.53 0.63 -9.11
N GLU A 73 -5.92 1.59 -8.41
CA GLU A 73 -4.69 2.28 -8.83
C GLU A 73 -3.43 1.63 -8.23
N GLY A 74 -3.58 0.54 -7.47
CA GLY A 74 -2.51 -0.14 -6.79
C GLY A 74 -1.49 -0.80 -7.70
N LEU A 75 -0.30 -1.08 -7.15
CA LEU A 75 0.77 -1.77 -7.87
C LEU A 75 0.43 -3.24 -8.17
N MET A 76 -0.41 -3.87 -7.35
CA MET A 76 -0.98 -5.20 -7.62
C MET A 76 -2.36 -5.05 -8.25
N SER A 77 -2.68 -5.89 -9.24
CA SER A 77 -4.03 -6.01 -9.76
C SER A 77 -4.92 -6.84 -8.83
N ILE A 78 -6.25 -6.75 -9.02
CA ILE A 78 -7.23 -7.58 -8.29
C ILE A 78 -6.91 -9.06 -8.49
N GLU A 79 -6.56 -9.45 -9.72
CA GLU A 79 -6.24 -10.83 -10.08
C GLU A 79 -5.02 -11.33 -9.33
N GLN A 80 -3.96 -10.52 -9.23
CA GLN A 80 -2.75 -10.85 -8.48
C GLN A 80 -3.05 -11.03 -6.99
N VAL A 81 -3.84 -10.12 -6.39
CA VAL A 81 -4.24 -10.23 -4.98
C VAL A 81 -5.08 -11.49 -4.75
N ARG A 82 -6.08 -11.74 -5.62
CA ARG A 82 -6.92 -12.94 -5.58
C ARG A 82 -6.10 -14.21 -5.68
N GLU A 83 -5.19 -14.28 -6.65
CA GLU A 83 -4.33 -15.45 -6.86
C GLU A 83 -3.48 -15.75 -5.63
N ILE A 84 -2.88 -14.73 -5.04
CA ILE A 84 -2.04 -14.89 -3.84
C ILE A 84 -2.89 -15.36 -2.65
N MET A 85 -3.98 -14.65 -2.34
CA MET A 85 -4.81 -14.97 -1.16
C MET A 85 -5.47 -16.35 -1.30
N SER A 86 -5.92 -16.73 -2.49
CA SER A 86 -6.57 -18.02 -2.75
C SER A 86 -5.67 -19.25 -2.55
N LYS A 87 -4.33 -19.07 -2.54
CA LYS A 87 -3.41 -20.15 -2.17
C LYS A 87 -3.54 -20.59 -0.71
N TYR A 88 -4.03 -19.69 0.15
CA TYR A 88 -3.99 -19.87 1.61
C TYR A 88 -5.36 -20.06 2.25
N GLY A 89 -6.45 -20.01 1.47
CA GLY A 89 -7.79 -20.23 2.00
C GLY A 89 -8.91 -19.69 1.10
N ARG A 90 -10.07 -19.47 1.71
CA ARG A 90 -11.24 -18.94 1.00
C ARG A 90 -11.11 -17.43 0.83
N TYR A 91 -11.10 -17.00 -0.43
CA TYR A 91 -11.02 -15.61 -0.81
C TYR A 91 -12.38 -15.03 -1.16
N GLU A 92 -12.63 -13.78 -0.76
CA GLU A 92 -13.80 -12.98 -1.09
C GLU A 92 -13.40 -11.55 -1.43
N LEU A 93 -14.12 -10.89 -2.35
CA LEU A 93 -13.90 -9.50 -2.72
C LEU A 93 -15.14 -8.67 -2.41
N ILE A 94 -14.96 -7.61 -1.63
CA ILE A 94 -15.96 -6.58 -1.40
C ILE A 94 -15.48 -5.31 -2.09
N GLN A 95 -16.35 -4.69 -2.87
CA GLN A 95 -16.04 -3.49 -3.66
C GLN A 95 -16.99 -2.37 -3.28
N THR A 96 -16.45 -1.15 -3.20
CA THR A 96 -17.24 0.06 -3.02
C THR A 96 -16.67 1.21 -3.84
N ASP A 97 -17.55 2.04 -4.38
CA ASP A 97 -17.14 3.26 -5.07
C ASP A 97 -16.84 4.34 -4.04
N TYR A 98 -15.63 4.87 -4.09
CA TYR A 98 -15.17 5.91 -3.17
C TYR A 98 -14.91 7.21 -3.92
N GLN A 99 -15.58 8.29 -3.49
CA GLN A 99 -15.24 9.61 -3.97
C GLN A 99 -13.93 10.09 -3.33
N ARG A 100 -12.91 10.30 -4.16
CA ARG A 100 -11.62 10.79 -3.69
C ARG A 100 -11.77 12.12 -2.98
N PHE A 101 -11.28 12.21 -1.75
CA PHE A 101 -11.18 13.47 -1.02
C PHE A 101 -10.29 14.45 -1.79
N LYS A 102 -10.82 15.62 -2.14
CA LYS A 102 -10.10 16.68 -2.84
C LYS A 102 -9.69 17.75 -1.82
N ALA A 103 -8.43 17.71 -1.39
CA ALA A 103 -7.85 18.72 -0.49
C ALA A 103 -7.58 20.07 -1.19
N ASP A 104 -7.48 20.07 -2.54
CA ASP A 104 -7.14 21.26 -3.37
C ASP A 104 -8.19 21.57 -4.42
N LYS A 105 -8.30 22.87 -4.77
CA LYS A 105 -9.16 23.35 -5.86
C LYS A 105 -8.77 22.68 -7.20
N THR A 106 -9.74 22.19 -7.92
CA THR A 106 -9.63 21.41 -9.16
C THR A 106 -8.95 22.14 -10.34
N ALA A 107 -8.77 23.47 -10.26
CA ALA A 107 -8.28 24.32 -11.36
C ALA A 107 -6.78 24.14 -11.69
N SER A 108 -5.99 23.52 -10.82
CA SER A 108 -4.53 23.45 -10.96
C SER A 108 -3.93 22.07 -11.23
N ARG A 109 -4.76 21.01 -11.33
CA ARG A 109 -4.28 19.63 -11.58
C ARG A 109 -5.19 18.87 -12.53
N ASN A 110 -4.58 18.30 -13.58
CA ASN A 110 -5.24 17.35 -14.49
C ASN A 110 -5.39 15.98 -13.76
N HIS A 111 -6.56 15.71 -13.19
CA HIS A 111 -6.87 14.40 -12.63
C HIS A 111 -7.47 13.50 -13.70
N LYS A 112 -6.86 12.35 -13.96
CA LYS A 112 -7.34 11.36 -14.95
C LYS A 112 -8.62 10.65 -14.53
N ALA A 113 -8.98 10.67 -13.24
CA ALA A 113 -10.21 10.05 -12.73
C ALA A 113 -10.77 10.84 -11.54
N THR A 114 -12.10 10.97 -11.50
CA THR A 114 -12.85 11.64 -10.42
C THR A 114 -13.24 10.69 -9.29
N ALA A 115 -13.23 9.38 -9.53
CA ALA A 115 -13.56 8.34 -8.56
C ALA A 115 -12.47 7.27 -8.52
N THR A 116 -12.23 6.71 -7.35
CA THR A 116 -11.37 5.56 -7.12
C THR A 116 -12.23 4.43 -6.59
N VAL A 117 -12.04 3.22 -7.10
CA VAL A 117 -12.73 2.03 -6.56
C VAL A 117 -11.86 1.45 -5.47
N GLU A 118 -12.42 1.37 -4.27
CA GLU A 118 -11.78 0.74 -3.12
C GLU A 118 -12.24 -0.72 -3.01
N TYR A 119 -11.28 -1.60 -2.77
CA TYR A 119 -11.49 -3.02 -2.59
C TYR A 119 -11.13 -3.43 -1.17
N LEU A 120 -12.02 -4.21 -0.55
CA LEU A 120 -11.69 -4.98 0.63
C LEU A 120 -11.58 -6.44 0.22
N HIS A 121 -10.35 -6.92 0.18
CA HIS A 121 -10.05 -8.32 -0.04
C HIS A 121 -10.10 -9.06 1.29
N VAL A 122 -10.85 -10.13 1.35
CA VAL A 122 -11.07 -10.94 2.56
C VAL A 122 -10.52 -12.34 2.32
N LEU A 123 -9.70 -12.81 3.25
CA LEU A 123 -9.21 -14.18 3.28
C LEU A 123 -9.61 -14.83 4.60
N GLU A 124 -10.30 -15.96 4.52
CA GLU A 124 -10.39 -16.92 5.62
C GLU A 124 -9.35 -17.99 5.38
N LYS A 125 -8.25 -17.95 6.17
CA LYS A 125 -7.17 -18.94 6.02
C LYS A 125 -7.65 -20.32 6.37
N SER A 126 -7.29 -21.29 5.54
CA SER A 126 -7.46 -22.70 5.87
C SER A 126 -6.61 -23.03 7.09
N SER A 127 -7.18 -23.68 8.07
CA SER A 127 -6.39 -24.26 9.18
C SER A 127 -5.38 -25.23 8.57
N ALA A 128 -4.12 -25.06 8.99
CA ALA A 128 -3.08 -26.00 8.62
C ALA A 128 -3.38 -27.40 9.19
#